data_30c6e6bcaa9c487685f23ac224d635c2
#
_entry.id   30c6e6bcaa9c487685f23ac224d635c2
#
_cell.length_a   1.000
_cell.length_b   1.000
_cell.length_c   1.000
_cell.angle_alpha   90.00
_cell.angle_beta   90.00
_cell.angle_gamma   90.00
#
_symmetry.space_group_name_H-M   'P 1'
#
loop_
_entity.id
_entity.type
_entity.pdbx_description
1 polymer ?
#
loop_
_entity_poly.entity_id
_entity_poly.type
_entity_poly.pdbx_seq_one_letter_code
_entity_poly.pdbx_strand_id
1 'polypeptide(L)'
;MKRILSLLIFLTPIVTSAQSKTEDKKAAKLAAIKNMVESQNYVFKAQTVLPMSGPTRQLTTDYDVKITKQSIISYLPYFGRAYSAPMDPTKGGIQFTSKDFDYTLTPGKKDGWSVLIKPKDYRDVQQMTLTISSTGYASLQVTSTNRQPISFSGTVVAPKSK
;
A
#
# COMPACT_ATOMS: atom_id res chain seq x y z
N MET A 1 -5.64 41.29 65.78
CA MET A 1 -5.81 39.87 65.43
C MET A 1 -6.37 39.85 63.96
N LYS A 2 -5.48 39.76 63.00
CA LYS A 2 -5.85 39.77 61.53
C LYS A 2 -5.87 38.31 61.07
N ARG A 3 -7.05 37.81 60.70
CA ARG A 3 -7.22 36.47 60.08
C ARG A 3 -7.02 36.60 58.57
N ILE A 4 -5.92 36.06 58.08
CA ILE A 4 -5.65 35.92 56.62
C ILE A 4 -6.32 34.64 56.16
N LEU A 5 -7.39 34.76 55.36
CA LEU A 5 -8.08 33.65 54.73
C LEU A 5 -7.35 33.34 53.41
N SER A 6 -6.57 32.26 53.44
CA SER A 6 -5.85 31.76 52.23
C SER A 6 -6.81 31.03 51.30
N LEU A 7 -7.14 31.63 50.18
CA LEU A 7 -7.97 31.03 49.11
C LEU A 7 -7.09 30.16 48.23
N LEU A 8 -7.16 28.84 48.41
CA LEU A 8 -6.45 27.86 47.61
C LEU A 8 -7.27 27.60 46.34
N ILE A 9 -6.86 28.19 45.22
CA ILE A 9 -7.47 27.94 43.90
C ILE A 9 -6.94 26.61 43.38
N PHE A 10 -7.79 25.58 43.37
CA PHE A 10 -7.52 24.30 42.70
C PHE A 10 -7.65 24.50 41.17
N LEU A 11 -6.51 24.61 40.54
CA LEU A 11 -6.42 24.59 39.06
C LEU A 11 -6.44 23.13 38.60
N THR A 12 -7.61 22.60 38.23
CA THR A 12 -7.73 21.25 37.65
C THR A 12 -7.34 21.28 36.18
N PRO A 13 -6.37 20.45 35.72
CA PRO A 13 -6.04 20.38 34.29
C PRO A 13 -7.12 19.57 33.55
N ILE A 14 -7.91 20.22 32.72
CA ILE A 14 -8.78 19.58 31.75
C ILE A 14 -7.93 19.24 30.50
N VAL A 15 -7.21 18.12 30.50
CA VAL A 15 -6.42 17.65 29.35
C VAL A 15 -6.59 16.15 29.19
N THR A 16 -7.78 15.64 28.92
CA THR A 16 -7.94 14.19 28.66
C THR A 16 -8.83 13.80 27.49
N SER A 17 -9.46 14.72 26.76
CA SER A 17 -10.44 14.32 25.71
C SER A 17 -9.88 14.30 24.29
N ALA A 18 -8.69 14.85 24.00
CA ALA A 18 -8.16 14.92 22.65
C ALA A 18 -7.33 13.68 22.26
N GLN A 19 -6.73 12.99 23.21
CA GLN A 19 -5.88 11.82 22.94
C GLN A 19 -6.69 10.56 22.60
N SER A 20 -7.82 10.31 23.24
CA SER A 20 -8.65 9.13 22.99
C SER A 20 -9.18 9.09 21.54
N LYS A 21 -9.65 10.22 21.04
CA LYS A 21 -10.23 10.31 19.68
C LYS A 21 -9.21 10.05 18.56
N THR A 22 -7.93 10.27 18.80
CA THR A 22 -6.86 10.03 17.84
C THR A 22 -6.44 8.56 17.85
N GLU A 23 -6.44 7.92 19.00
CA GLU A 23 -6.14 6.49 19.14
C GLU A 23 -7.27 5.63 18.56
N ASP A 24 -8.52 5.99 18.81
CA ASP A 24 -9.67 5.30 18.23
C ASP A 24 -9.67 5.35 16.71
N LYS A 25 -9.31 6.49 16.12
CA LYS A 25 -9.16 6.63 14.66
C LYS A 25 -8.02 5.78 14.10
N LYS A 26 -6.91 5.68 14.83
CA LYS A 26 -5.79 4.80 14.44
C LYS A 26 -6.19 3.35 14.49
N ALA A 27 -6.84 2.91 15.56
CA ALA A 27 -7.30 1.55 15.74
C ALA A 27 -8.34 1.16 14.67
N ALA A 28 -9.30 2.03 14.38
CA ALA A 28 -10.28 1.82 13.33
C ALA A 28 -9.64 1.72 11.94
N LYS A 29 -8.64 2.56 11.64
CA LYS A 29 -7.91 2.51 10.37
C LYS A 29 -7.10 1.22 10.23
N LEU A 30 -6.41 0.79 11.29
CA LEU A 30 -5.67 -0.46 11.33
C LEU A 30 -6.60 -1.66 11.08
N ALA A 31 -7.75 -1.70 11.76
CA ALA A 31 -8.75 -2.75 11.57
C ALA A 31 -9.30 -2.78 10.14
N ALA A 32 -9.56 -1.62 9.55
CA ALA A 32 -10.02 -1.53 8.16
C ALA A 32 -8.97 -2.07 7.18
N ILE A 33 -7.70 -1.71 7.35
CA ILE A 33 -6.60 -2.20 6.49
C ILE A 33 -6.45 -3.71 6.66
N LYS A 34 -6.46 -4.21 7.90
CA LYS A 34 -6.40 -5.63 8.20
C LYS A 34 -7.50 -6.39 7.46
N ASN A 35 -8.74 -5.95 7.58
CA ASN A 35 -9.87 -6.58 6.92
C ASN A 35 -9.72 -6.60 5.38
N MET A 36 -9.26 -5.50 4.78
CA MET A 36 -9.02 -5.43 3.34
C MET A 36 -7.96 -6.45 2.88
N VAL A 37 -6.84 -6.54 3.60
CA VAL A 37 -5.71 -7.41 3.25
C VAL A 37 -6.08 -8.88 3.45
N GLU A 38 -6.71 -9.24 4.57
CA GLU A 38 -7.15 -10.62 4.87
C GLU A 38 -8.29 -11.07 3.95
N SER A 39 -9.21 -10.18 3.59
CA SER A 39 -10.27 -10.49 2.63
C SER A 39 -9.81 -10.51 1.17
N GLN A 40 -8.56 -10.12 0.89
CA GLN A 40 -8.02 -9.96 -0.47
C GLN A 40 -8.92 -9.07 -1.34
N ASN A 41 -9.35 -7.94 -0.81
CA ASN A 41 -10.23 -7.03 -1.53
C ASN A 41 -9.80 -5.58 -1.31
N TYR A 42 -8.83 -5.14 -2.10
CA TYR A 42 -8.26 -3.80 -2.01
C TYR A 42 -7.60 -3.35 -3.31
N VAL A 43 -7.29 -2.07 -3.37
CA VAL A 43 -6.59 -1.44 -4.49
C VAL A 43 -5.30 -0.80 -3.96
N PHE A 44 -4.15 -1.19 -4.50
CA PHE A 44 -2.92 -0.44 -4.33
C PHE A 44 -2.88 0.69 -5.35
N LYS A 45 -2.82 1.94 -4.89
CA LYS A 45 -2.64 3.12 -5.73
C LYS A 45 -1.18 3.54 -5.72
N ALA A 46 -0.53 3.47 -6.88
CA ALA A 46 0.85 3.89 -7.05
C ALA A 46 0.92 5.42 -7.17
N GLN A 47 1.79 6.04 -6.36
CA GLN A 47 2.03 7.49 -6.35
C GLN A 47 3.41 7.85 -6.87
N THR A 48 4.38 6.98 -6.64
CA THR A 48 5.77 7.20 -7.01
C THR A 48 6.35 5.91 -7.57
N VAL A 49 7.17 6.02 -8.59
CA VAL A 49 7.94 4.90 -9.14
C VAL A 49 9.43 5.09 -8.85
N LEU A 50 10.06 3.99 -8.43
CA LEU A 50 11.48 3.89 -8.12
C LEU A 50 12.09 2.82 -9.03
N PRO A 51 12.60 3.19 -10.21
CA PRO A 51 13.33 2.26 -11.08
C PRO A 51 14.64 1.83 -10.42
N MET A 52 15.15 0.63 -10.75
CA MET A 52 16.46 0.17 -10.29
C MET A 52 17.60 1.06 -10.81
N SER A 53 17.41 1.65 -12.00
CA SER A 53 18.35 2.58 -12.63
C SER A 53 17.59 3.80 -13.11
N GLY A 54 17.96 4.97 -12.63
CA GLY A 54 17.36 6.24 -13.01
C GLY A 54 16.67 6.96 -11.83
N PRO A 55 16.14 8.15 -12.07
CA PRO A 55 15.54 8.96 -11.03
C PRO A 55 14.15 8.43 -10.60
N THR A 56 13.84 8.63 -9.34
CA THR A 56 12.47 8.49 -8.81
C THR A 56 11.53 9.47 -9.52
N ARG A 57 10.33 9.03 -9.87
CA ARG A 57 9.33 9.85 -10.56
C ARG A 57 7.99 9.83 -9.85
N GLN A 58 7.37 10.98 -9.70
CA GLN A 58 5.97 11.09 -9.27
C GLN A 58 5.05 10.67 -10.42
N LEU A 59 4.00 9.94 -10.07
CA LEU A 59 3.00 9.49 -11.01
C LEU A 59 1.79 10.43 -10.95
N THR A 60 1.44 11.00 -12.10
CA THR A 60 0.32 11.96 -12.23
C THR A 60 -0.96 11.28 -12.74
N THR A 61 -0.83 10.09 -13.28
CA THR A 61 -1.96 9.28 -13.76
C THR A 61 -2.35 8.27 -12.69
N ASP A 62 -3.62 7.88 -12.65
CA ASP A 62 -4.15 6.86 -11.75
C ASP A 62 -3.64 5.46 -12.15
N TYR A 63 -2.44 5.14 -11.67
CA TYR A 63 -1.88 3.79 -11.79
C TYR A 63 -2.23 2.98 -10.56
N ASP A 64 -2.78 1.79 -10.78
CA ASP A 64 -3.24 0.93 -9.68
C ASP A 64 -3.01 -0.57 -9.91
N VAL A 65 -3.10 -1.31 -8.82
CA VAL A 65 -3.22 -2.77 -8.82
C VAL A 65 -4.45 -3.12 -7.99
N LYS A 66 -5.45 -3.71 -8.63
CA LYS A 66 -6.67 -4.20 -7.97
C LYS A 66 -6.46 -5.66 -7.60
N ILE A 67 -6.59 -5.97 -6.32
CA ILE A 67 -6.44 -7.31 -5.78
C ILE A 67 -7.79 -7.78 -5.26
N THR A 68 -8.26 -8.89 -5.79
CA THR A 68 -9.45 -9.62 -5.34
C THR A 68 -9.11 -11.09 -5.15
N LYS A 69 -9.96 -11.86 -4.49
CA LYS A 69 -9.80 -13.33 -4.39
C LYS A 69 -9.80 -14.04 -5.75
N GLN A 70 -10.41 -13.43 -6.76
CA GLN A 70 -10.64 -14.05 -8.07
C GLN A 70 -9.69 -13.53 -9.16
N SER A 71 -9.11 -12.36 -8.95
CA SER A 71 -8.27 -11.73 -10.00
C SER A 71 -7.36 -10.67 -9.44
N ILE A 72 -6.25 -10.48 -10.13
CA ILE A 72 -5.33 -9.36 -9.98
C ILE A 72 -5.33 -8.61 -11.29
N ILE A 73 -5.63 -7.32 -11.24
CA ILE A 73 -5.61 -6.43 -12.38
C ILE A 73 -4.55 -5.37 -12.13
N SER A 74 -3.48 -5.40 -12.89
CA SER A 74 -2.37 -4.45 -12.81
C SER A 74 -2.45 -3.45 -13.96
N TYR A 75 -2.38 -2.17 -13.60
CA TYR A 75 -2.21 -1.07 -14.53
C TYR A 75 -1.09 -0.16 -14.01
N LEU A 76 0.16 -0.54 -14.28
CA LEU A 76 1.34 0.18 -13.82
C LEU A 76 2.23 0.57 -15.00
N PRO A 77 2.92 1.73 -14.94
CA PRO A 77 3.90 2.12 -15.94
C PRO A 77 5.21 1.36 -15.70
N TYR A 78 6.07 1.32 -16.70
CA TYR A 78 7.42 0.80 -16.56
C TYR A 78 8.45 1.81 -17.07
N PHE A 79 9.43 2.17 -16.24
CA PHE A 79 10.48 3.14 -16.53
C PHE A 79 11.89 2.55 -16.35
N GLY A 80 12.02 1.24 -16.26
CA GLY A 80 13.29 0.54 -16.13
C GLY A 80 13.88 0.12 -17.48
N ARG A 81 14.99 -0.62 -17.42
CA ARG A 81 15.59 -1.26 -18.60
C ARG A 81 14.94 -2.60 -18.87
N ALA A 82 14.54 -2.84 -20.12
CA ALA A 82 14.11 -4.14 -20.61
C ALA A 82 15.31 -4.85 -21.24
N TYR A 83 15.43 -6.15 -21.02
CA TYR A 83 16.45 -7.00 -21.65
C TYR A 83 16.01 -7.46 -23.05
N SER A 84 14.69 -7.52 -23.28
CA SER A 84 14.07 -7.77 -24.57
C SER A 84 13.06 -6.67 -24.85
N ALA A 85 13.05 -6.15 -26.07
CA ALA A 85 12.01 -5.21 -26.48
C ALA A 85 10.66 -5.92 -26.53
N PRO A 86 9.57 -5.33 -25.99
CA PRO A 86 8.23 -5.86 -26.17
C PRO A 86 7.91 -5.95 -27.67
N MET A 87 7.31 -7.05 -28.12
CA MET A 87 6.85 -7.18 -29.51
C MET A 87 5.77 -6.14 -29.86
N ASP A 88 5.04 -5.64 -28.86
CA ASP A 88 4.04 -4.60 -28.98
C ASP A 88 4.49 -3.35 -28.19
N PRO A 89 4.86 -2.25 -28.86
CA PRO A 89 5.30 -1.03 -28.21
C PRO A 89 4.24 -0.40 -27.30
N THR A 90 2.95 -0.69 -27.53
CA THR A 90 1.85 -0.17 -26.72
C THR A 90 1.76 -0.86 -25.33
N LYS A 91 2.38 -2.02 -25.18
CA LYS A 91 2.44 -2.80 -23.93
C LYS A 91 3.69 -2.51 -23.09
N GLY A 92 4.19 -1.28 -23.15
CA GLY A 92 5.40 -0.86 -22.41
C GLY A 92 5.27 -0.93 -20.88
N GLY A 93 4.07 -0.93 -20.33
CA GLY A 93 3.80 -0.99 -18.88
C GLY A 93 3.75 -2.43 -18.31
N ILE A 94 3.42 -2.52 -17.02
CA ILE A 94 3.08 -3.77 -16.32
C ILE A 94 1.55 -3.83 -16.23
N GLN A 95 0.94 -4.17 -17.37
CA GLN A 95 -0.51 -4.15 -17.56
C GLN A 95 -0.99 -5.57 -17.87
N PHE A 96 -1.70 -6.18 -16.93
CA PHE A 96 -2.22 -7.52 -17.08
C PHE A 96 -3.40 -7.81 -16.15
N THR A 97 -4.13 -8.86 -16.47
CA THR A 97 -5.13 -9.46 -15.59
C THR A 97 -4.74 -10.91 -15.37
N SER A 98 -4.58 -11.31 -14.11
CA SER A 98 -4.31 -12.69 -13.72
C SER A 98 -5.49 -13.23 -12.93
N LYS A 99 -5.94 -14.44 -13.27
CA LYS A 99 -6.99 -15.19 -12.55
C LYS A 99 -6.45 -16.45 -11.88
N ASP A 100 -5.24 -16.86 -12.22
CA ASP A 100 -4.53 -17.96 -11.59
C ASP A 100 -3.22 -17.43 -10.98
N PHE A 101 -3.18 -17.34 -9.64
CA PHE A 101 -2.06 -16.79 -8.90
C PHE A 101 -1.98 -17.37 -7.49
N ASP A 102 -0.78 -17.43 -6.95
CA ASP A 102 -0.57 -17.67 -5.53
C ASP A 102 -0.57 -16.34 -4.76
N TYR A 103 -1.28 -16.32 -3.65
CA TYR A 103 -1.30 -15.17 -2.73
C TYR A 103 -0.87 -15.62 -1.34
N THR A 104 0.26 -15.13 -0.87
CA THR A 104 0.80 -15.46 0.45
C THR A 104 0.85 -14.20 1.31
N LEU A 105 0.12 -14.21 2.41
CA LEU A 105 0.09 -13.13 3.41
C LEU A 105 0.94 -13.52 4.60
N THR A 106 1.89 -12.68 4.97
CA THR A 106 2.73 -12.84 6.17
C THR A 106 2.70 -11.58 7.02
N PRO A 107 2.78 -11.71 8.36
CA PRO A 107 2.96 -10.56 9.24
C PRO A 107 4.24 -9.79 8.86
N GLY A 108 4.12 -8.49 8.79
CA GLY A 108 5.23 -7.57 8.54
C GLY A 108 5.76 -6.93 9.82
N LYS A 109 6.66 -5.97 9.68
CA LYS A 109 7.17 -5.18 10.80
C LYS A 109 6.14 -4.13 11.25
N LYS A 110 6.12 -3.80 12.55
CA LYS A 110 5.31 -2.69 13.12
C LYS A 110 3.82 -2.79 12.76
N ASP A 111 3.21 -3.96 13.01
CA ASP A 111 1.79 -4.24 12.72
C ASP A 111 1.40 -4.05 11.25
N GLY A 112 2.36 -4.24 10.35
CA GLY A 112 2.14 -4.23 8.91
C GLY A 112 1.97 -5.64 8.35
N TRP A 113 1.90 -5.73 7.02
CA TRP A 113 1.74 -6.97 6.28
C TRP A 113 2.71 -7.02 5.11
N SER A 114 3.13 -8.24 4.77
CA SER A 114 3.84 -8.53 3.53
C SER A 114 3.02 -9.51 2.72
N VAL A 115 2.70 -9.13 1.50
CA VAL A 115 1.92 -9.93 0.57
C VAL A 115 2.82 -10.31 -0.60
N LEU A 116 2.98 -11.60 -0.84
CA LEU A 116 3.66 -12.13 -2.01
C LEU A 116 2.62 -12.69 -2.98
N ILE A 117 2.64 -12.18 -4.20
CA ILE A 117 1.76 -12.58 -5.29
C ILE A 117 2.61 -13.16 -6.42
N LYS A 118 2.25 -14.35 -6.92
CA LYS A 118 2.90 -14.99 -8.07
C LYS A 118 1.84 -15.35 -9.11
N PRO A 119 1.69 -14.52 -10.17
CA PRO A 119 0.83 -14.88 -11.29
C PRO A 119 1.33 -16.15 -11.98
N LYS A 120 0.44 -17.08 -12.32
CA LYS A 120 0.76 -18.33 -13.03
C LYS A 120 0.37 -18.25 -14.52
N ASP A 121 -0.64 -17.49 -14.80
CA ASP A 121 -1.19 -17.27 -16.15
C ASP A 121 -0.56 -16.08 -16.91
N TYR A 122 0.40 -15.38 -16.28
CA TYR A 122 1.12 -14.26 -16.88
C TYR A 122 2.64 -14.37 -16.70
N ARG A 123 3.34 -14.82 -17.75
CA ARG A 123 4.77 -15.19 -17.71
C ARG A 123 5.76 -14.02 -17.58
N ASP A 124 5.34 -12.81 -17.93
CA ASP A 124 6.25 -11.63 -17.91
C ASP A 124 6.51 -11.15 -16.48
N VAL A 125 5.60 -11.38 -15.55
CA VAL A 125 5.77 -11.06 -14.12
C VAL A 125 5.98 -12.35 -13.32
N GLN A 126 7.15 -12.46 -12.71
CA GLN A 126 7.48 -13.61 -11.85
C GLN A 126 6.84 -13.49 -10.47
N GLN A 127 6.93 -12.31 -9.88
CA GLN A 127 6.35 -12.05 -8.56
C GLN A 127 6.13 -10.56 -8.31
N MET A 128 5.19 -10.29 -7.44
CA MET A 128 4.89 -8.97 -6.88
C MET A 128 4.95 -9.07 -5.37
N THR A 129 5.78 -8.26 -4.72
CA THR A 129 5.88 -8.19 -3.25
C THR A 129 5.34 -6.86 -2.78
N LEU A 130 4.23 -6.88 -2.06
CA LEU A 130 3.57 -5.69 -1.52
C LEU A 130 3.75 -5.65 -0.01
N THR A 131 4.49 -4.67 0.47
CA THR A 131 4.65 -4.39 1.91
C THR A 131 3.69 -3.27 2.30
N ILE A 132 2.81 -3.52 3.26
CA ILE A 132 1.76 -2.60 3.71
C ILE A 132 2.03 -2.24 5.17
N SER A 133 2.03 -0.96 5.50
CA SER A 133 2.13 -0.48 6.87
C SER A 133 0.76 -0.44 7.57
N SER A 134 0.76 -0.39 8.89
CA SER A 134 -0.45 -0.19 9.73
C SER A 134 -1.23 1.09 9.40
N THR A 135 -0.60 2.05 8.72
CA THR A 135 -1.23 3.31 8.29
C THR A 135 -1.77 3.28 6.86
N GLY A 136 -1.59 2.15 6.12
CA GLY A 136 -2.04 1.98 4.74
C GLY A 136 -1.09 2.51 3.68
N TYR A 137 0.07 3.07 4.05
CA TYR A 137 1.15 3.27 3.09
C TYR A 137 1.72 1.93 2.66
N ALA A 138 2.06 1.81 1.39
CA ALA A 138 2.53 0.55 0.85
C ALA A 138 3.65 0.75 -0.16
N SER A 139 4.51 -0.26 -0.26
CA SER A 139 5.56 -0.38 -1.27
C SER A 139 5.35 -1.68 -2.03
N LEU A 140 5.26 -1.59 -3.34
CA LEU A 140 5.12 -2.70 -4.26
C LEU A 140 6.41 -2.88 -5.04
N GLN A 141 7.03 -4.05 -4.97
CA GLN A 141 8.14 -4.45 -5.83
C GLN A 141 7.64 -5.46 -6.85
N VAL A 142 7.94 -5.23 -8.11
CA VAL A 142 7.61 -6.14 -9.21
C VAL A 142 8.89 -6.69 -9.81
N THR A 143 8.99 -8.01 -9.87
CA THR A 143 10.08 -8.75 -10.52
C THR A 143 9.53 -9.38 -11.80
N SER A 144 10.15 -9.04 -12.91
CA SER A 144 9.77 -9.51 -14.25
C SER A 144 10.84 -10.44 -14.81
N THR A 145 10.47 -11.25 -15.80
CA THR A 145 11.39 -12.19 -16.49
C THR A 145 12.38 -11.46 -17.39
N ASN A 146 11.88 -10.48 -18.17
CA ASN A 146 12.64 -9.83 -19.25
C ASN A 146 12.95 -8.35 -18.95
N ARG A 147 12.75 -7.90 -17.72
CA ARG A 147 12.92 -6.49 -17.31
C ARG A 147 13.57 -6.40 -15.93
N GLN A 148 14.28 -5.32 -15.68
CA GLN A 148 14.80 -5.05 -14.33
C GLN A 148 13.65 -4.91 -13.32
N PRO A 149 13.85 -5.34 -12.07
CA PRO A 149 12.89 -5.08 -11.01
C PRO A 149 12.58 -3.60 -10.88
N ILE A 150 11.34 -3.30 -10.53
CA ILE A 150 10.88 -1.92 -10.34
C ILE A 150 10.02 -1.86 -9.06
N SER A 151 10.13 -0.75 -8.34
CA SER A 151 9.37 -0.54 -7.11
C SER A 151 8.45 0.66 -7.25
N PHE A 152 7.33 0.60 -6.54
CA PHE A 152 6.35 1.67 -6.47
C PHE A 152 6.03 1.96 -5.00
N SER A 153 5.90 3.23 -4.65
CA SER A 153 5.35 3.63 -3.35
C SER A 153 3.96 4.22 -3.55
N GLY A 154 3.09 3.99 -2.59
CA GLY A 154 1.72 4.45 -2.67
C GLY A 154 0.90 4.09 -1.44
N THR A 155 -0.39 3.88 -1.63
CA THR A 155 -1.35 3.59 -0.56
C THR A 155 -2.29 2.45 -0.94
N VAL A 156 -2.75 1.72 0.08
CA VAL A 156 -3.82 0.74 -0.07
C VAL A 156 -5.15 1.38 0.34
N VAL A 157 -6.16 1.20 -0.50
CA VAL A 157 -7.51 1.73 -0.30
C VAL A 157 -8.57 0.66 -0.57
N ALA A 158 -9.75 0.86 -0.02
CA ALA A 158 -10.90 0.02 -0.37
C ALA A 158 -11.26 0.18 -1.86
N PRO A 159 -11.74 -0.89 -2.52
CA PRO A 159 -12.27 -0.76 -3.88
C PRO A 159 -13.44 0.23 -3.88
N LYS A 160 -13.53 1.03 -4.94
CA LYS A 160 -14.73 1.87 -5.14
C LYS A 160 -15.92 0.94 -5.37
N SER A 161 -16.96 1.04 -4.55
CA SER A 161 -18.26 0.44 -4.87
C SER A 161 -18.78 1.06 -6.16
N LYS A 162 -19.16 0.20 -7.11
CA LYS A 162 -19.94 0.64 -8.27
C LYS A 162 -21.34 0.99 -7.83
#